data_ea95ba2c7e9444ae6faea293e8bf4480
#
_entry.id   ea95ba2c7e9444ae6faea293e8bf4480
#
_cell.length_a   1.000
_cell.length_b   1.000
_cell.length_c   1.000
_cell.angle_alpha   90.00
_cell.angle_beta   90.00
_cell.angle_gamma   90.00
#
_symmetry.space_group_name_H-M   'P 1'
#
loop_
_entity.id
_entity.type
_entity.pdbx_description
1 polymer ?
#
loop_
_entity_poly.entity_id
_entity_poly.type
_entity_poly.pdbx_seq_one_letter_code
_entity_poly.pdbx_strand_id
1 'polypeptide(L)'
;MSRSTLYVVTHFLCITASCAGLAATQSRAETYPARPVRLIVPFAPGGGTDIIARTLAPKATDAFAQPVVIDNRGGGGGTIGAELTVRATPDGYTLCLVSTSYATNAAIFKLPYNPITDIAPIALIGETGLLISLHPSVAARSVKELIAMAKARPDELNYASTGTGGNTHLVTELFNLKAGTRMTHVPYKGTGAAMSDLLGGQIQLIFGSLPSVLPLHRAGRLRGIGITSAKRNDAIPDIPAIAETVPGYAATVWYGLWGPKGLPAGIVSRWNTTVRRSLQLPDVKERLAGEGLAIADGPPQAFIDVVQRDVAKYREVVRAAKIDPVQ
;
A
#
# COMPACT_ATOMS: atom_id res chain seq x y z
N MET A 1 41.60 -40.74 -68.13
CA MET A 1 41.16 -39.97 -66.93
C MET A 1 40.45 -40.93 -65.98
N SER A 2 41.08 -41.14 -64.83
CA SER A 2 40.71 -42.22 -63.87
C SER A 2 39.43 -41.90 -63.11
N ARG A 3 38.58 -42.93 -62.93
CA ARG A 3 37.30 -42.89 -62.19
C ARG A 3 37.44 -42.40 -60.72
N SER A 4 38.68 -42.34 -60.21
CA SER A 4 38.98 -41.95 -58.83
C SER A 4 38.91 -40.44 -58.57
N THR A 5 39.01 -39.60 -59.60
CA THR A 5 39.02 -38.13 -59.46
C THR A 5 37.62 -37.55 -59.34
N LEU A 6 36.60 -38.27 -59.79
CA LEU A 6 35.22 -37.78 -59.78
C LEU A 6 34.55 -37.94 -58.39
N TYR A 7 35.01 -38.90 -57.58
CA TYR A 7 34.43 -39.13 -56.22
C TYR A 7 34.90 -38.11 -55.15
N VAL A 8 36.10 -37.55 -55.34
CA VAL A 8 36.64 -36.58 -54.36
C VAL A 8 35.98 -35.21 -54.49
N VAL A 9 35.56 -34.80 -55.69
CA VAL A 9 34.91 -33.51 -55.92
C VAL A 9 33.47 -33.50 -55.41
N THR A 10 32.78 -34.65 -55.46
CA THR A 10 31.37 -34.75 -55.01
C THR A 10 31.24 -34.77 -53.49
N HIS A 11 32.24 -35.25 -52.75
CA HIS A 11 32.23 -35.27 -51.28
C HIS A 11 32.59 -33.92 -50.65
N PHE A 12 33.38 -33.10 -51.37
CA PHE A 12 33.73 -31.75 -50.86
C PHE A 12 32.61 -30.73 -51.02
N LEU A 13 31.70 -30.93 -51.96
CA LEU A 13 30.53 -30.05 -52.16
C LEU A 13 29.38 -30.28 -51.18
N CYS A 14 29.28 -31.50 -50.60
CA CYS A 14 28.23 -31.80 -49.60
C CYS A 14 28.56 -31.36 -48.18
N ILE A 15 29.82 -31.11 -47.82
CA ILE A 15 30.23 -30.71 -46.46
C ILE A 15 30.05 -29.19 -46.25
N THR A 16 30.08 -28.38 -47.30
CA THR A 16 29.90 -26.92 -47.19
C THR A 16 28.45 -26.46 -47.11
N ALA A 17 27.49 -27.32 -47.44
CA ALA A 17 26.06 -26.99 -47.38
C ALA A 17 25.40 -27.23 -45.99
N SER A 18 26.07 -27.99 -45.09
CA SER A 18 25.51 -28.29 -43.75
C SER A 18 25.83 -27.26 -42.65
N CYS A 19 26.69 -26.28 -42.90
CA CYS A 19 27.06 -25.26 -41.91
C CYS A 19 26.21 -23.94 -41.98
N ALA A 20 25.31 -23.83 -42.98
CA ALA A 20 24.52 -22.61 -43.16
C ALA A 20 23.15 -22.60 -42.40
N GLY A 21 22.86 -23.67 -41.63
CA GLY A 21 21.54 -23.89 -40.99
C GLY A 21 21.44 -23.54 -39.49
N LEU A 22 22.52 -23.10 -38.82
CA LEU A 22 22.41 -22.49 -37.47
C LEU A 22 22.08 -21.02 -37.60
N ALA A 23 20.92 -20.69 -38.18
CA ALA A 23 20.29 -19.42 -37.94
C ALA A 23 20.05 -19.33 -36.43
N ALA A 24 20.86 -18.52 -35.76
CA ALA A 24 20.66 -18.15 -34.38
C ALA A 24 19.19 -17.68 -34.26
N THR A 25 18.35 -18.48 -33.64
CA THR A 25 17.11 -18.02 -33.05
C THR A 25 17.53 -17.01 -31.99
N GLN A 26 17.74 -15.75 -32.40
CA GLN A 26 17.80 -14.65 -31.49
C GLN A 26 16.44 -14.68 -30.78
N SER A 27 16.44 -15.28 -29.59
CA SER A 27 15.36 -15.07 -28.63
C SER A 27 15.26 -13.56 -28.47
N ARG A 28 14.29 -13.00 -29.18
CA ARG A 28 13.91 -11.62 -29.02
C ARG A 28 13.43 -11.56 -27.58
N ALA A 29 14.29 -11.07 -26.69
CA ALA A 29 13.91 -10.89 -25.30
C ALA A 29 12.60 -10.10 -25.33
N GLU A 30 11.51 -10.77 -24.98
CA GLU A 30 10.18 -10.15 -24.93
C GLU A 30 10.31 -8.89 -24.10
N THR A 31 10.02 -7.74 -24.71
CA THR A 31 10.13 -6.46 -24.01
C THR A 31 9.09 -6.42 -22.91
N TYR A 32 9.52 -6.67 -21.66
CA TYR A 32 8.62 -6.53 -20.50
C TYR A 32 8.10 -5.10 -20.37
N PRO A 33 6.81 -4.88 -20.06
CA PRO A 33 5.74 -5.86 -20.12
C PRO A 33 5.22 -6.04 -21.56
N ALA A 34 4.91 -7.27 -21.95
CA ALA A 34 4.30 -7.62 -23.25
C ALA A 34 2.78 -7.88 -23.13
N ARG A 35 2.25 -7.87 -21.91
CA ARG A 35 0.83 -8.10 -21.58
C ARG A 35 0.42 -7.26 -20.37
N PRO A 36 -0.88 -7.14 -20.05
CA PRO A 36 -1.35 -6.39 -18.90
C PRO A 36 -0.70 -6.82 -17.59
N VAL A 37 -0.38 -5.84 -16.73
CA VAL A 37 0.14 -6.08 -15.38
C VAL A 37 -1.00 -5.95 -14.37
N ARG A 38 -1.13 -6.93 -13.50
CA ARG A 38 -2.07 -6.96 -12.39
C ARG A 38 -1.48 -6.25 -11.18
N LEU A 39 -2.12 -5.19 -10.72
CA LEU A 39 -1.78 -4.47 -9.51
C LEU A 39 -2.77 -4.83 -8.41
N ILE A 40 -2.37 -5.70 -7.50
CA ILE A 40 -3.19 -6.07 -6.34
C ILE A 40 -3.22 -4.91 -5.36
N VAL A 41 -4.44 -4.54 -4.96
CA VAL A 41 -4.72 -3.63 -3.86
C VAL A 41 -5.43 -4.44 -2.77
N PRO A 42 -4.82 -4.67 -1.60
CA PRO A 42 -5.33 -5.62 -0.59
C PRO A 42 -6.47 -5.05 0.26
N PHE A 43 -7.27 -4.14 -0.30
CA PHE A 43 -8.39 -3.46 0.36
C PHE A 43 -9.54 -3.23 -0.61
N ALA A 44 -10.75 -2.96 -0.05
CA ALA A 44 -11.91 -2.55 -0.83
C ALA A 44 -11.65 -1.23 -1.59
N PRO A 45 -12.31 -1.03 -2.75
CA PRO A 45 -12.24 0.22 -3.49
C PRO A 45 -12.60 1.44 -2.63
N GLY A 46 -12.06 2.62 -3.00
CA GLY A 46 -12.32 3.90 -2.32
C GLY A 46 -11.50 4.14 -1.04
N GLY A 47 -10.65 3.19 -0.62
CA GLY A 47 -9.66 3.41 0.43
C GLY A 47 -8.41 4.12 -0.10
N GLY A 48 -7.59 4.69 0.81
CA GLY A 48 -6.38 5.43 0.42
C GLY A 48 -5.44 4.66 -0.51
N THR A 49 -5.25 3.35 -0.26
CA THR A 49 -4.42 2.50 -1.12
C THR A 49 -5.00 2.41 -2.54
N ASP A 50 -6.33 2.30 -2.68
CA ASP A 50 -7.00 2.25 -3.97
C ASP A 50 -6.91 3.60 -4.71
N ILE A 51 -7.06 4.72 -3.99
CA ILE A 51 -6.93 6.07 -4.54
C ILE A 51 -5.51 6.29 -5.09
N ILE A 52 -4.48 5.93 -4.34
CA ILE A 52 -3.08 6.01 -4.77
C ILE A 52 -2.84 5.11 -6.00
N ALA A 53 -3.35 3.88 -5.98
CA ALA A 53 -3.25 2.97 -7.12
C ALA A 53 -3.89 3.57 -8.38
N ARG A 54 -5.10 4.14 -8.27
CA ARG A 54 -5.81 4.79 -9.39
C ARG A 54 -5.15 6.08 -9.87
N THR A 55 -4.36 6.71 -9.04
CA THR A 55 -3.54 7.88 -9.45
C THR A 55 -2.32 7.43 -10.26
N LEU A 56 -1.66 6.34 -9.88
CA LEU A 56 -0.40 5.90 -10.50
C LEU A 56 -0.59 4.92 -11.66
N ALA A 57 -1.61 4.05 -11.64
CA ALA A 57 -1.80 3.02 -12.67
C ALA A 57 -1.95 3.58 -14.09
N PRO A 58 -2.67 4.67 -14.37
CA PRO A 58 -2.73 5.29 -15.70
C PRO A 58 -1.35 5.74 -16.19
N LYS A 59 -0.55 6.37 -15.31
CA LYS A 59 0.80 6.84 -15.64
C LYS A 59 1.75 5.68 -15.96
N ALA A 60 1.62 4.58 -15.23
CA ALA A 60 2.37 3.36 -15.52
C ALA A 60 1.89 2.69 -16.83
N THR A 61 0.59 2.70 -17.11
CA THR A 61 0.02 2.23 -18.39
C THR A 61 0.61 3.00 -19.57
N ASP A 62 0.65 4.34 -19.50
CA ASP A 62 1.24 5.18 -20.52
C ASP A 62 2.74 4.89 -20.71
N ALA A 63 3.48 4.76 -19.59
CA ALA A 63 4.93 4.53 -19.64
C ALA A 63 5.33 3.14 -20.16
N PHE A 64 4.48 2.14 -19.99
CA PHE A 64 4.73 0.75 -20.42
C PHE A 64 4.04 0.40 -21.75
N ALA A 65 3.12 1.22 -22.25
CA ALA A 65 2.23 0.91 -23.37
C ALA A 65 1.47 -0.43 -23.15
N GLN A 66 1.22 -0.79 -21.89
CA GLN A 66 0.49 -1.98 -21.47
C GLN A 66 -0.41 -1.65 -20.28
N PRO A 67 -1.65 -2.15 -20.24
CA PRO A 67 -2.56 -1.85 -19.16
C PRO A 67 -2.03 -2.29 -17.79
N VAL A 68 -2.14 -1.41 -16.80
CA VAL A 68 -1.97 -1.75 -15.37
C VAL A 68 -3.35 -1.85 -14.74
N VAL A 69 -3.78 -3.08 -14.47
CA VAL A 69 -5.14 -3.40 -14.03
C VAL A 69 -5.17 -3.53 -12.50
N ILE A 70 -5.96 -2.66 -11.86
CA ILE A 70 -6.15 -2.70 -10.41
C ILE A 70 -7.10 -3.83 -10.05
N ASP A 71 -6.67 -4.69 -9.11
CA ASP A 71 -7.44 -5.82 -8.59
C ASP A 71 -7.56 -5.72 -7.06
N ASN A 72 -8.73 -5.30 -6.58
CA ASN A 72 -9.00 -5.13 -5.16
C ASN A 72 -9.27 -6.49 -4.49
N ARG A 73 -8.35 -6.94 -3.60
CA ARG A 73 -8.41 -8.21 -2.86
C ARG A 73 -8.39 -7.97 -1.35
N GLY A 74 -9.49 -7.42 -0.85
CA GLY A 74 -9.63 -7.08 0.58
C GLY A 74 -9.91 -8.31 1.46
N GLY A 75 -9.49 -8.21 2.72
CA GLY A 75 -9.74 -9.20 3.78
C GLY A 75 -8.50 -9.43 4.65
N GLY A 76 -8.69 -9.88 5.90
CA GLY A 76 -7.61 -10.13 6.86
C GLY A 76 -6.71 -8.91 7.13
N GLY A 77 -7.29 -7.69 7.14
CA GLY A 77 -6.47 -6.47 7.29
C GLY A 77 -5.50 -6.21 6.12
N GLY A 78 -5.64 -6.93 5.01
CA GLY A 78 -4.76 -6.85 3.82
C GLY A 78 -3.87 -8.08 3.61
N THR A 79 -3.91 -9.08 4.50
CA THR A 79 -3.08 -10.29 4.40
C THR A 79 -3.41 -11.12 3.18
N ILE A 80 -4.70 -11.22 2.78
CA ILE A 80 -5.14 -12.02 1.62
C ILE A 80 -4.50 -11.52 0.33
N GLY A 81 -4.56 -10.23 0.04
CA GLY A 81 -3.95 -9.67 -1.17
C GLY A 81 -2.42 -9.76 -1.16
N ALA A 82 -1.80 -9.57 -0.01
CA ALA A 82 -0.36 -9.72 0.14
C ALA A 82 0.09 -11.18 -0.12
N GLU A 83 -0.58 -12.17 0.47
CA GLU A 83 -0.28 -13.59 0.25
C GLU A 83 -0.43 -14.00 -1.20
N LEU A 84 -1.50 -13.55 -1.89
CA LEU A 84 -1.68 -13.77 -3.33
C LEU A 84 -0.48 -13.26 -4.14
N THR A 85 0.10 -12.13 -3.75
CA THR A 85 1.27 -11.58 -4.44
C THR A 85 2.55 -12.34 -4.12
N VAL A 86 2.77 -12.71 -2.84
CA VAL A 86 3.95 -13.52 -2.46
C VAL A 86 4.01 -14.84 -3.22
N ARG A 87 2.84 -15.46 -3.46
CA ARG A 87 2.72 -16.74 -4.19
C ARG A 87 2.72 -16.59 -5.72
N ALA A 88 2.73 -15.36 -6.24
CA ALA A 88 2.71 -15.14 -7.69
C ALA A 88 4.08 -15.44 -8.30
N THR A 89 4.08 -15.74 -9.61
CA THR A 89 5.31 -15.89 -10.39
C THR A 89 6.12 -14.59 -10.37
N PRO A 90 7.44 -14.64 -10.13
CA PRO A 90 8.28 -13.43 -10.07
C PRO A 90 8.66 -12.90 -11.46
N ASP A 91 7.66 -12.74 -12.34
CA ASP A 91 7.80 -12.30 -13.72
C ASP A 91 7.41 -10.82 -13.93
N GLY A 92 6.98 -10.14 -12.87
CA GLY A 92 6.58 -8.73 -12.88
C GLY A 92 5.13 -8.47 -13.30
N TYR A 93 4.36 -9.49 -13.64
CA TYR A 93 2.96 -9.32 -14.05
C TYR A 93 1.95 -9.33 -12.90
N THR A 94 2.41 -9.60 -11.67
CA THR A 94 1.61 -9.43 -10.45
C THR A 94 2.43 -8.66 -9.42
N LEU A 95 1.95 -7.48 -9.06
CA LEU A 95 2.55 -6.59 -8.07
C LEU A 95 1.51 -6.22 -7.01
N CYS A 96 1.96 -5.75 -5.86
CA CYS A 96 1.08 -5.32 -4.78
C CYS A 96 1.39 -3.88 -4.36
N LEU A 97 0.36 -3.05 -4.29
CA LEU A 97 0.42 -1.74 -3.66
C LEU A 97 -0.22 -1.85 -2.28
N VAL A 98 0.58 -1.60 -1.25
CA VAL A 98 0.20 -1.76 0.16
C VAL A 98 0.27 -0.44 0.92
N SER A 99 -0.29 -0.45 2.12
CA SER A 99 -0.11 0.60 3.12
C SER A 99 0.60 0.05 4.35
N THR A 100 0.78 0.88 5.37
CA THR A 100 1.34 0.50 6.69
C THR A 100 0.70 -0.75 7.28
N SER A 101 -0.54 -1.11 6.89
CA SER A 101 -1.18 -2.37 7.31
C SER A 101 -0.32 -3.60 6.98
N TYR A 102 0.53 -3.54 5.97
CA TYR A 102 1.48 -4.60 5.65
C TYR A 102 2.46 -4.87 6.81
N ALA A 103 2.97 -3.82 7.44
CA ALA A 103 3.86 -3.94 8.60
C ALA A 103 3.08 -4.26 9.89
N THR A 104 1.89 -3.68 10.09
CA THR A 104 1.07 -3.95 11.28
C THR A 104 0.56 -5.39 11.30
N ASN A 105 0.23 -5.96 10.14
CA ASN A 105 -0.14 -7.37 10.03
C ASN A 105 0.98 -8.29 10.50
N ALA A 106 2.23 -7.98 10.17
CA ALA A 106 3.40 -8.75 10.63
C ALA A 106 3.66 -8.65 12.15
N ALA A 107 3.01 -7.72 12.82
CA ALA A 107 3.07 -7.59 14.27
C ALA A 107 1.99 -8.41 14.98
N ILE A 108 0.85 -8.70 14.32
CA ILE A 108 -0.33 -9.32 14.96
C ILE A 108 -0.68 -10.70 14.41
N PHE A 109 -0.36 -10.98 13.12
CA PHE A 109 -0.67 -12.26 12.48
C PHE A 109 0.57 -13.15 12.39
N LYS A 110 0.36 -14.45 12.49
CA LYS A 110 1.34 -15.46 12.06
C LYS A 110 1.25 -15.58 10.54
N LEU A 111 2.01 -14.76 9.82
CA LEU A 111 2.00 -14.76 8.37
C LEU A 111 2.66 -16.02 7.80
N PRO A 112 2.15 -16.60 6.69
CA PRO A 112 2.77 -17.74 6.01
C PRO A 112 4.01 -17.34 5.16
N TYR A 113 4.48 -16.11 5.29
CA TYR A 113 5.64 -15.54 4.60
C TYR A 113 6.38 -14.54 5.50
N ASN A 114 7.64 -14.30 5.20
CA ASN A 114 8.41 -13.23 5.86
C ASN A 114 8.19 -11.90 5.11
N PRO A 115 7.63 -10.87 5.76
CA PRO A 115 7.27 -9.60 5.12
C PRO A 115 8.48 -8.77 4.65
N ILE A 116 9.69 -9.18 5.00
CA ILE A 116 10.92 -8.47 4.65
C ILE A 116 11.72 -9.23 3.58
N THR A 117 11.85 -10.57 3.74
CA THR A 117 12.75 -11.38 2.90
C THR A 117 12.08 -12.13 1.76
N ASP A 118 10.74 -12.25 1.77
CA ASP A 118 9.99 -13.00 0.76
C ASP A 118 9.31 -12.10 -0.28
N ILE A 119 9.75 -10.85 -0.35
CA ILE A 119 9.28 -9.85 -1.32
C ILE A 119 10.45 -9.19 -2.05
N ALA A 120 10.16 -8.61 -3.19
CA ALA A 120 11.05 -7.70 -3.92
C ALA A 120 10.50 -6.27 -3.77
N PRO A 121 11.13 -5.39 -3.00
CA PRO A 121 10.71 -4.01 -2.85
C PRO A 121 10.88 -3.26 -4.19
N ILE A 122 9.94 -2.36 -4.50
CA ILE A 122 9.99 -1.56 -5.72
C ILE A 122 10.07 -0.07 -5.41
N ALA A 123 9.12 0.46 -4.62
CA ALA A 123 9.10 1.89 -4.30
C ALA A 123 8.34 2.16 -3.00
N LEU A 124 8.85 3.09 -2.21
CA LEU A 124 8.06 3.85 -1.26
C LEU A 124 7.43 5.02 -2.01
N ILE A 125 6.12 5.19 -1.90
CA ILE A 125 5.37 6.21 -2.67
C ILE A 125 5.26 7.51 -1.87
N GLY A 126 5.00 7.40 -0.58
CA GLY A 126 4.88 8.54 0.31
C GLY A 126 4.15 8.17 1.60
N GLU A 127 3.99 9.17 2.47
CA GLU A 127 3.30 9.00 3.75
C GLU A 127 2.37 10.17 4.05
N THR A 128 1.36 9.92 4.88
CA THR A 128 0.43 10.93 5.38
C THR A 128 -0.04 10.59 6.79
N GLY A 129 -0.67 11.55 7.47
CA GLY A 129 -1.40 11.28 8.70
C GLY A 129 -2.76 10.61 8.42
N LEU A 130 -3.35 10.09 9.49
CA LEU A 130 -4.76 9.68 9.53
C LEU A 130 -5.57 10.79 10.20
N LEU A 131 -6.73 11.11 9.66
CA LEU A 131 -7.65 12.08 10.24
C LEU A 131 -8.67 11.39 11.13
N ILE A 132 -8.79 11.81 12.38
CA ILE A 132 -9.96 11.44 13.19
C ILE A 132 -11.18 12.09 12.54
N SER A 133 -12.00 11.27 11.92
CA SER A 133 -13.20 11.68 11.19
C SER A 133 -14.42 11.17 11.91
N LEU A 134 -15.25 12.09 12.40
CA LEU A 134 -16.48 11.80 13.15
C LEU A 134 -17.68 11.94 12.24
N HIS A 135 -18.71 11.09 12.46
CA HIS A 135 -20.05 11.34 11.95
C HIS A 135 -20.60 12.64 12.59
N PRO A 136 -21.34 13.50 11.86
CA PRO A 136 -21.84 14.78 12.38
C PRO A 136 -22.70 14.68 13.65
N SER A 137 -23.35 13.52 13.91
CA SER A 137 -24.13 13.28 15.14
C SER A 137 -23.28 13.20 16.41
N VAL A 138 -21.97 12.94 16.30
CA VAL A 138 -21.08 12.94 17.46
C VAL A 138 -20.86 14.39 17.91
N ALA A 139 -21.15 14.69 19.18
CA ALA A 139 -21.11 16.06 19.69
C ALA A 139 -19.67 16.65 19.78
N ALA A 140 -18.64 15.79 19.89
CA ALA A 140 -17.25 16.21 20.01
C ALA A 140 -16.79 17.03 18.79
N ARG A 141 -16.12 18.17 19.07
CA ARG A 141 -15.55 19.08 18.04
C ARG A 141 -14.03 19.20 18.14
N SER A 142 -13.45 18.55 19.12
CA SER A 142 -12.00 18.54 19.35
C SER A 142 -11.53 17.17 19.87
N VAL A 143 -10.22 16.91 19.78
CA VAL A 143 -9.61 15.70 20.36
C VAL A 143 -9.89 15.64 21.87
N LYS A 144 -9.80 16.81 22.57
CA LYS A 144 -10.08 16.90 24.02
C LYS A 144 -11.52 16.48 24.35
N GLU A 145 -12.49 16.95 23.59
CA GLU A 145 -13.91 16.58 23.79
C GLU A 145 -14.18 15.12 23.47
N LEU A 146 -13.56 14.57 22.41
CA LEU A 146 -13.64 13.15 22.10
C LEU A 146 -13.11 12.29 23.25
N ILE A 147 -11.95 12.66 23.82
CA ILE A 147 -11.38 11.97 24.98
C ILE A 147 -12.31 12.05 26.18
N ALA A 148 -12.86 13.22 26.47
CA ALA A 148 -13.80 13.39 27.59
C ALA A 148 -15.06 12.51 27.41
N MET A 149 -15.62 12.46 26.19
CA MET A 149 -16.78 11.64 25.85
C MET A 149 -16.46 10.15 26.01
N ALA A 150 -15.34 9.66 25.45
CA ALA A 150 -14.94 8.26 25.53
C ALA A 150 -14.61 7.80 26.97
N LYS A 151 -14.11 8.72 27.83
CA LYS A 151 -13.90 8.44 29.26
C LYS A 151 -15.20 8.40 30.06
N ALA A 152 -16.14 9.28 29.73
CA ALA A 152 -17.43 9.31 30.41
C ALA A 152 -18.31 8.09 30.10
N ARG A 153 -18.15 7.53 28.90
CA ARG A 153 -18.92 6.39 28.40
C ARG A 153 -18.00 5.39 27.70
N PRO A 154 -17.24 4.60 28.46
CA PRO A 154 -16.37 3.57 27.89
C PRO A 154 -17.15 2.57 27.04
N ASP A 155 -16.56 2.16 25.92
CA ASP A 155 -17.06 1.17 24.97
C ASP A 155 -18.35 1.56 24.19
N GLU A 156 -18.90 2.79 24.39
CA GLU A 156 -20.08 3.26 23.63
C GLU A 156 -19.73 3.81 22.24
N LEU A 157 -18.54 4.36 22.05
CA LEU A 157 -18.10 4.86 20.75
C LEU A 157 -17.55 3.72 19.90
N ASN A 158 -18.21 3.45 18.78
CA ASN A 158 -17.73 2.48 17.80
C ASN A 158 -16.80 3.14 16.79
N TYR A 159 -15.60 2.61 16.63
CA TYR A 159 -14.70 3.05 15.57
C TYR A 159 -14.50 1.99 14.50
N ALA A 160 -14.50 2.43 13.24
CA ALA A 160 -14.19 1.57 12.12
C ALA A 160 -12.67 1.40 11.93
N SER A 161 -12.28 0.22 11.44
CA SER A 161 -10.91 -0.01 10.99
C SER A 161 -10.87 -0.68 9.62
N THR A 162 -9.67 -0.76 9.05
CA THR A 162 -9.38 -1.50 7.81
C THR A 162 -9.32 -3.01 8.01
N GLY A 163 -9.73 -3.49 9.16
CA GLY A 163 -9.71 -4.88 9.60
C GLY A 163 -8.82 -5.07 10.83
N THR A 164 -9.03 -6.18 11.53
CA THR A 164 -8.19 -6.56 12.69
C THR A 164 -6.73 -6.60 12.28
N GLY A 165 -5.84 -6.01 13.07
CA GLY A 165 -4.41 -5.89 12.76
C GLY A 165 -4.06 -4.84 11.71
N GLY A 166 -5.03 -4.28 11.00
CA GLY A 166 -4.80 -3.19 10.05
C GLY A 166 -4.28 -1.91 10.72
N ASN A 167 -3.64 -1.02 9.94
CA ASN A 167 -3.03 0.20 10.47
C ASN A 167 -4.02 1.05 11.28
N THR A 168 -5.23 1.27 10.78
CA THR A 168 -6.24 2.08 11.45
C THR A 168 -6.71 1.47 12.77
N HIS A 169 -6.70 0.13 12.90
CA HIS A 169 -6.93 -0.55 14.18
C HIS A 169 -5.82 -0.19 15.19
N LEU A 170 -4.55 -0.50 14.86
CA LEU A 170 -3.45 -0.30 15.81
C LEU A 170 -3.17 1.18 16.12
N VAL A 171 -3.42 2.07 15.17
CA VAL A 171 -3.31 3.54 15.38
C VAL A 171 -4.38 4.03 16.35
N THR A 172 -5.61 3.50 16.26
CA THR A 172 -6.69 3.83 17.20
C THR A 172 -6.44 3.22 18.57
N GLU A 173 -5.94 1.99 18.65
CA GLU A 173 -5.56 1.37 19.93
C GLU A 173 -4.39 2.12 20.60
N LEU A 174 -3.41 2.61 19.83
CA LEU A 174 -2.38 3.49 20.35
C LEU A 174 -2.98 4.79 20.93
N PHE A 175 -4.03 5.33 20.29
CA PHE A 175 -4.76 6.48 20.83
C PHE A 175 -5.48 6.13 22.13
N ASN A 176 -6.23 5.02 22.15
CA ASN A 176 -6.92 4.53 23.35
C ASN A 176 -5.93 4.39 24.53
N LEU A 177 -4.77 3.75 24.27
CA LEU A 177 -3.74 3.54 25.28
C LEU A 177 -3.17 4.86 25.81
N LYS A 178 -2.80 5.79 24.91
CA LYS A 178 -2.15 7.06 25.32
C LYS A 178 -3.13 8.07 25.92
N ALA A 179 -4.36 8.09 25.44
CA ALA A 179 -5.41 8.99 25.94
C ALA A 179 -6.15 8.41 27.18
N GLY A 180 -5.94 7.14 27.50
CA GLY A 180 -6.66 6.43 28.56
C GLY A 180 -8.16 6.33 28.26
N THR A 181 -8.52 6.02 27.01
CA THR A 181 -9.89 5.84 26.52
C THR A 181 -10.16 4.40 26.14
N ARG A 182 -11.44 4.03 26.00
CA ARG A 182 -11.86 2.75 25.44
C ARG A 182 -12.99 3.00 24.44
N MET A 183 -12.77 2.57 23.20
CA MET A 183 -13.74 2.64 22.11
C MET A 183 -13.89 1.25 21.50
N THR A 184 -15.09 0.89 21.04
CA THR A 184 -15.39 -0.44 20.49
C THR A 184 -14.91 -0.56 19.05
N HIS A 185 -14.11 -1.58 18.76
CA HIS A 185 -13.56 -1.85 17.43
C HIS A 185 -14.59 -2.54 16.52
N VAL A 186 -14.82 -1.99 15.32
CA VAL A 186 -15.64 -2.59 14.25
C VAL A 186 -14.76 -2.79 13.00
N PRO A 187 -14.39 -4.04 12.68
CA PRO A 187 -13.50 -4.32 11.54
C PRO A 187 -14.25 -4.35 10.20
N TYR A 188 -13.65 -3.73 9.17
CA TYR A 188 -14.11 -3.74 7.77
C TYR A 188 -13.01 -4.24 6.81
N LYS A 189 -13.38 -4.57 5.57
CA LYS A 189 -12.42 -4.98 4.52
C LYS A 189 -11.65 -3.80 3.90
N GLY A 190 -11.48 -2.70 4.63
CA GLY A 190 -10.81 -1.46 4.22
C GLY A 190 -11.67 -0.22 4.49
N THR A 191 -11.06 0.98 4.45
CA THR A 191 -11.73 2.26 4.70
C THR A 191 -12.93 2.47 3.79
N GLY A 192 -12.82 2.14 2.49
CA GLY A 192 -13.93 2.27 1.54
C GLY A 192 -15.17 1.48 1.95
N ALA A 193 -14.99 0.28 2.51
CA ALA A 193 -16.10 -0.55 2.97
C ALA A 193 -16.81 0.03 4.22
N ALA A 194 -16.06 0.76 5.06
CA ALA A 194 -16.60 1.40 6.27
C ALA A 194 -17.38 2.69 5.99
N MET A 195 -17.17 3.31 4.81
CA MET A 195 -17.74 4.65 4.54
C MET A 195 -19.26 4.68 4.55
N SER A 196 -19.93 3.65 4.06
CA SER A 196 -21.40 3.61 4.06
C SER A 196 -21.96 3.68 5.48
N ASP A 197 -21.41 2.88 6.39
CA ASP A 197 -21.86 2.79 7.78
C ASP A 197 -21.47 4.04 8.57
N LEU A 198 -20.30 4.61 8.30
CA LEU A 198 -19.86 5.87 8.91
C LEU A 198 -20.75 7.04 8.46
N LEU A 199 -21.06 7.16 7.18
CA LEU A 199 -21.91 8.22 6.65
C LEU A 199 -23.39 8.03 7.02
N GLY A 200 -23.80 6.80 7.28
CA GLY A 200 -25.12 6.43 7.79
C GLY A 200 -25.26 6.54 9.33
N GLY A 201 -24.17 6.87 10.05
CA GLY A 201 -24.16 7.01 11.51
C GLY A 201 -24.21 5.69 12.29
N GLN A 202 -24.06 4.53 11.61
CA GLN A 202 -24.02 3.21 12.26
C GLN A 202 -22.73 3.03 13.09
N ILE A 203 -21.64 3.67 12.68
CA ILE A 203 -20.41 3.83 13.44
C ILE A 203 -20.11 5.32 13.63
N GLN A 204 -19.45 5.66 14.74
CA GLN A 204 -19.28 7.04 15.17
C GLN A 204 -18.04 7.70 14.56
N LEU A 205 -16.97 6.93 14.35
CA LEU A 205 -15.69 7.50 13.89
C LEU A 205 -14.80 6.49 13.18
N ILE A 206 -13.83 7.08 12.47
CA ILE A 206 -12.69 6.36 11.89
C ILE A 206 -11.43 7.22 11.99
N PHE A 207 -10.29 6.60 12.21
CA PHE A 207 -8.99 7.18 11.90
C PHE A 207 -8.69 6.89 10.43
N GLY A 208 -9.22 7.72 9.55
CA GLY A 208 -9.18 7.49 8.09
C GLY A 208 -7.96 8.13 7.44
N SER A 209 -7.41 7.46 6.42
CA SER A 209 -6.34 8.08 5.61
C SER A 209 -6.86 9.33 4.91
N LEU A 210 -6.07 10.41 4.88
CA LEU A 210 -6.47 11.68 4.28
C LEU A 210 -7.06 11.52 2.88
N PRO A 211 -6.45 10.79 1.93
CA PRO A 211 -7.04 10.60 0.61
C PRO A 211 -8.48 10.08 0.62
N SER A 212 -8.83 9.25 1.62
CA SER A 212 -10.18 8.67 1.72
C SER A 212 -11.20 9.59 2.36
N VAL A 213 -10.83 10.37 3.38
CA VAL A 213 -11.78 11.10 4.23
C VAL A 213 -11.76 12.62 4.01
N LEU A 214 -10.69 13.17 3.44
CA LEU A 214 -10.55 14.60 3.24
C LEU A 214 -11.63 15.20 2.32
N PRO A 215 -12.01 14.57 1.20
CA PRO A 215 -13.13 15.08 0.38
C PRO A 215 -14.44 15.14 1.16
N LEU A 216 -14.71 14.17 2.04
CA LEU A 216 -15.92 14.12 2.86
C LEU A 216 -15.87 15.17 3.99
N HIS A 217 -14.69 15.43 4.56
CA HIS A 217 -14.49 16.50 5.52
C HIS A 217 -14.74 17.88 4.88
N ARG A 218 -14.14 18.14 3.71
CA ARG A 218 -14.32 19.39 2.96
C ARG A 218 -15.79 19.61 2.55
N ALA A 219 -16.51 18.54 2.24
CA ALA A 219 -17.93 18.57 1.93
C ALA A 219 -18.84 18.66 3.17
N GLY A 220 -18.29 18.74 4.39
CA GLY A 220 -19.05 18.79 5.65
C GLY A 220 -19.78 17.48 6.01
N ARG A 221 -19.54 16.39 5.25
CA ARG A 221 -20.15 15.07 5.46
C ARG A 221 -19.56 14.34 6.67
N LEU A 222 -18.31 14.61 7.00
CA LEU A 222 -17.60 14.15 8.20
C LEU A 222 -16.94 15.33 8.89
N ARG A 223 -16.76 15.21 10.20
CA ARG A 223 -16.02 16.21 11.00
C ARG A 223 -14.63 15.69 11.33
N GLY A 224 -13.60 16.31 10.74
CA GLY A 224 -12.19 16.08 11.11
C GLY A 224 -11.85 16.89 12.36
N ILE A 225 -11.21 16.27 13.35
CA ILE A 225 -10.89 16.95 14.63
C ILE A 225 -9.42 16.82 15.05
N GLY A 226 -8.64 15.98 14.41
CA GLY A 226 -7.23 15.80 14.74
C GLY A 226 -6.51 14.91 13.76
N ILE A 227 -5.26 15.23 13.43
CA ILE A 227 -4.38 14.45 12.54
C ILE A 227 -3.37 13.64 13.35
N THR A 228 -3.12 12.40 12.93
CA THR A 228 -2.23 11.48 13.67
C THR A 228 -0.73 11.74 13.47
N SER A 229 -0.34 12.50 12.45
CA SER A 229 1.05 12.90 12.23
C SER A 229 1.56 13.75 13.41
N ALA A 230 2.89 13.73 13.63
CA ALA A 230 3.52 14.48 14.72
C ALA A 230 3.30 15.99 14.63
N LYS A 231 3.06 16.52 13.42
CA LYS A 231 2.76 17.91 13.11
C LYS A 231 1.47 18.00 12.31
N ARG A 232 0.90 19.20 12.22
CA ARG A 232 -0.23 19.50 11.34
C ARG A 232 0.12 19.17 9.89
N ASN A 233 -0.89 18.88 9.08
CA ASN A 233 -0.72 18.61 7.66
C ASN A 233 -1.10 19.85 6.84
N ASP A 234 -0.26 20.21 5.85
CA ASP A 234 -0.43 21.41 5.04
C ASP A 234 -1.74 21.42 4.21
N ALA A 235 -2.29 20.26 3.90
CA ALA A 235 -3.59 20.15 3.21
C ALA A 235 -4.79 20.52 4.11
N ILE A 236 -4.59 20.54 5.45
CA ILE A 236 -5.61 20.84 6.48
C ILE A 236 -4.97 21.58 7.68
N PRO A 237 -4.37 22.75 7.49
CA PRO A 237 -3.59 23.45 8.53
C PRO A 237 -4.42 23.82 9.76
N ASP A 238 -5.73 23.95 9.61
CA ASP A 238 -6.66 24.27 10.71
C ASP A 238 -6.91 23.09 11.64
N ILE A 239 -6.63 21.85 11.22
CA ILE A 239 -6.79 20.66 12.04
C ILE A 239 -5.53 20.43 12.89
N PRO A 240 -5.66 20.38 14.23
CA PRO A 240 -4.50 20.20 15.10
C PRO A 240 -3.90 18.78 14.96
N ALA A 241 -2.61 18.64 15.24
CA ALA A 241 -2.01 17.34 15.48
C ALA A 241 -2.54 16.79 16.81
N ILE A 242 -2.85 15.49 16.84
CA ILE A 242 -3.28 14.81 18.08
C ILE A 242 -2.23 15.00 19.19
N ALA A 243 -0.95 15.05 18.81
CA ALA A 243 0.17 15.33 19.73
C ALA A 243 0.03 16.63 20.53
N GLU A 244 -0.70 17.62 20.02
CA GLU A 244 -0.98 18.88 20.72
C GLU A 244 -1.91 18.66 21.95
N THR A 245 -2.70 17.59 21.95
CA THR A 245 -3.60 17.22 23.06
C THR A 245 -3.11 15.97 23.81
N VAL A 246 -2.48 15.03 23.11
CA VAL A 246 -1.97 13.75 23.63
C VAL A 246 -0.46 13.70 23.39
N PRO A 247 0.38 14.19 24.32
CA PRO A 247 1.82 14.23 24.13
C PRO A 247 2.43 12.86 23.83
N GLY A 248 3.34 12.83 22.86
CA GLY A 248 4.01 11.60 22.42
C GLY A 248 3.15 10.67 21.56
N TYR A 249 1.95 11.08 21.15
CA TYR A 249 1.18 10.37 20.14
C TYR A 249 1.67 10.78 18.73
N ALA A 250 2.05 9.82 17.90
CA ALA A 250 2.32 10.04 16.49
C ALA A 250 2.18 8.72 15.72
N ALA A 251 1.46 8.79 14.60
CA ALA A 251 1.34 7.69 13.66
C ALA A 251 1.14 8.22 12.24
N THR A 252 1.70 7.52 11.25
CA THR A 252 1.51 7.82 9.83
C THR A 252 1.05 6.57 9.10
N VAL A 253 0.47 6.77 7.93
CA VAL A 253 0.28 5.71 6.95
C VAL A 253 1.17 6.01 5.76
N TRP A 254 1.98 5.05 5.38
CA TRP A 254 2.77 5.06 4.15
C TRP A 254 2.18 4.11 3.11
N TYR A 255 2.53 4.34 1.86
CA TYR A 255 2.16 3.51 0.73
C TYR A 255 3.40 3.04 0.00
N GLY A 256 3.41 1.77 -0.41
CA GLY A 256 4.56 1.17 -1.09
C GLY A 256 4.15 0.12 -2.11
N LEU A 257 5.01 -0.04 -3.10
CA LEU A 257 4.88 -1.01 -4.18
C LEU A 257 5.95 -2.09 -4.04
N TRP A 258 5.56 -3.34 -4.22
CA TRP A 258 6.47 -4.49 -4.20
C TRP A 258 5.95 -5.63 -5.08
N GLY A 259 6.81 -6.59 -5.38
CA GLY A 259 6.48 -7.83 -6.09
C GLY A 259 6.96 -9.07 -5.34
N PRO A 260 6.69 -10.28 -5.86
CA PRO A 260 7.15 -11.53 -5.25
C PRO A 260 8.69 -11.62 -5.24
N LYS A 261 9.22 -12.37 -4.29
CA LYS A 261 10.66 -12.65 -4.15
C LYS A 261 11.23 -13.23 -5.45
N GLY A 262 12.42 -12.79 -5.83
CA GLY A 262 13.07 -13.24 -7.05
C GLY A 262 12.69 -12.46 -8.30
N LEU A 263 11.95 -11.36 -8.15
CA LEU A 263 11.65 -10.45 -9.26
C LEU A 263 12.95 -9.94 -9.89
N PRO A 264 13.14 -10.04 -11.23
CA PRO A 264 14.35 -9.59 -11.90
C PRO A 264 14.68 -8.12 -11.61
N ALA A 265 15.95 -7.83 -11.30
CA ALA A 265 16.39 -6.48 -10.95
C ALA A 265 16.06 -5.43 -12.03
N GLY A 266 16.09 -5.80 -13.31
CA GLY A 266 15.67 -4.93 -14.41
C GLY A 266 14.20 -4.52 -14.34
N ILE A 267 13.31 -5.44 -13.91
CA ILE A 267 11.89 -5.16 -13.72
C ILE A 267 11.70 -4.23 -12.51
N VAL A 268 12.36 -4.52 -11.39
CA VAL A 268 12.34 -3.66 -10.19
C VAL A 268 12.78 -2.23 -10.53
N SER A 269 13.92 -2.09 -11.22
CA SER A 269 14.46 -0.78 -11.62
C SER A 269 13.50 -0.03 -12.55
N ARG A 270 12.92 -0.72 -13.52
CA ARG A 270 11.96 -0.13 -14.47
C ARG A 270 10.71 0.38 -13.75
N TRP A 271 10.13 -0.40 -12.84
CA TRP A 271 8.99 0.02 -12.04
C TRP A 271 9.34 1.17 -11.08
N ASN A 272 10.46 1.08 -10.35
CA ASN A 272 10.91 2.15 -9.47
C ASN A 272 11.06 3.47 -10.24
N THR A 273 11.74 3.44 -11.39
CA THR A 273 11.91 4.62 -12.24
C THR A 273 10.56 5.18 -12.72
N THR A 274 9.65 4.30 -13.14
CA THR A 274 8.31 4.70 -13.60
C THR A 274 7.50 5.36 -12.49
N VAL A 275 7.45 4.74 -11.30
CA VAL A 275 6.75 5.30 -10.13
C VAL A 275 7.34 6.66 -9.75
N ARG A 276 8.67 6.74 -9.60
CA ARG A 276 9.34 8.00 -9.24
C ARG A 276 9.07 9.12 -10.25
N ARG A 277 9.15 8.83 -11.55
CA ARG A 277 8.81 9.80 -12.61
C ARG A 277 7.34 10.22 -12.53
N SER A 278 6.43 9.26 -12.32
CA SER A 278 4.99 9.56 -12.18
C SER A 278 4.72 10.48 -10.99
N LEU A 279 5.38 10.26 -9.86
CA LEU A 279 5.27 11.09 -8.66
C LEU A 279 5.80 12.52 -8.86
N GLN A 280 6.65 12.76 -9.87
CA GLN A 280 7.15 14.09 -10.20
C GLN A 280 6.26 14.87 -11.19
N LEU A 281 5.27 14.22 -11.81
CA LEU A 281 4.34 14.88 -12.73
C LEU A 281 3.51 15.93 -11.98
N PRO A 282 3.31 17.15 -12.55
CA PRO A 282 2.61 18.23 -11.85
C PRO A 282 1.19 17.85 -11.39
N ASP A 283 0.41 17.19 -12.24
CA ASP A 283 -0.95 16.73 -11.94
C ASP A 283 -0.99 15.68 -10.81
N VAL A 284 -0.01 14.78 -10.77
CA VAL A 284 0.12 13.78 -9.70
C VAL A 284 0.55 14.44 -8.39
N LYS A 285 1.56 15.33 -8.44
CA LYS A 285 2.02 16.08 -7.26
C LYS A 285 0.90 16.91 -6.65
N GLU A 286 0.21 17.70 -7.45
CA GLU A 286 -0.88 18.54 -6.99
C GLU A 286 -1.98 17.71 -6.36
N ARG A 287 -2.38 16.62 -7.01
CA ARG A 287 -3.38 15.71 -6.49
C ARG A 287 -2.97 15.10 -5.16
N LEU A 288 -1.79 14.50 -5.07
CA LEU A 288 -1.34 13.82 -3.86
C LEU A 288 -1.08 14.79 -2.70
N ALA A 289 -0.53 15.98 -2.99
CA ALA A 289 -0.39 17.05 -1.99
C ALA A 289 -1.75 17.53 -1.50
N GLY A 290 -2.71 17.74 -2.42
CA GLY A 290 -4.10 18.10 -2.06
C GLY A 290 -4.81 17.04 -1.22
N GLU A 291 -4.35 15.81 -1.28
CA GLU A 291 -4.78 14.68 -0.44
C GLU A 291 -3.88 14.50 0.81
N GLY A 292 -2.96 15.43 1.04
CA GLY A 292 -2.09 15.46 2.23
C GLY A 292 -0.97 14.43 2.26
N LEU A 293 -0.60 13.86 1.11
CA LEU A 293 0.49 12.90 1.01
C LEU A 293 1.84 13.61 0.82
N ALA A 294 2.78 13.38 1.73
CA ALA A 294 4.18 13.72 1.53
C ALA A 294 4.83 12.66 0.63
N ILE A 295 5.19 13.05 -0.59
CA ILE A 295 5.77 12.15 -1.60
C ILE A 295 7.16 11.71 -1.16
N ALA A 296 7.44 10.41 -1.24
CA ALA A 296 8.78 9.86 -1.08
C ALA A 296 9.49 9.79 -2.43
N ASP A 297 10.79 10.08 -2.44
CA ASP A 297 11.66 9.92 -3.60
C ASP A 297 12.93 9.16 -3.18
N GLY A 298 12.96 7.85 -3.41
CA GLY A 298 14.05 7.01 -2.96
C GLY A 298 14.19 5.69 -3.71
N PRO A 299 15.29 4.98 -3.43
CA PRO A 299 15.53 3.65 -3.97
C PRO A 299 14.53 2.64 -3.36
N PRO A 300 14.42 1.43 -3.94
CA PRO A 300 13.58 0.36 -3.40
C PRO A 300 13.87 0.04 -1.91
N GLN A 301 15.12 0.23 -1.47
CA GLN A 301 15.52 -0.01 -0.08
C GLN A 301 14.73 0.84 0.92
N ALA A 302 14.37 2.09 0.58
CA ALA A 302 13.58 2.96 1.45
C ALA A 302 12.23 2.32 1.88
N PHE A 303 11.64 1.47 1.03
CA PHE A 303 10.43 0.73 1.37
C PHE A 303 10.70 -0.35 2.43
N ILE A 304 11.80 -1.10 2.30
CA ILE A 304 12.15 -2.13 3.31
C ILE A 304 12.49 -1.49 4.65
N ASP A 305 13.21 -0.37 4.65
CA ASP A 305 13.60 0.33 5.88
C ASP A 305 12.36 0.76 6.67
N VAL A 306 11.33 1.30 5.99
CA VAL A 306 10.09 1.69 6.66
C VAL A 306 9.29 0.49 7.15
N VAL A 307 9.26 -0.62 6.39
CA VAL A 307 8.62 -1.87 6.82
C VAL A 307 9.29 -2.42 8.08
N GLN A 308 10.62 -2.51 8.11
CA GLN A 308 11.38 -3.01 9.27
C GLN A 308 11.14 -2.18 10.52
N ARG A 309 11.24 -0.85 10.38
CA ARG A 309 10.98 0.11 11.46
C ARG A 309 9.58 -0.08 12.04
N ASP A 310 8.57 -0.17 11.18
CA ASP A 310 7.19 -0.22 11.62
C ASP A 310 6.78 -1.60 12.14
N VAL A 311 7.31 -2.70 11.63
CA VAL A 311 7.13 -4.04 12.22
C VAL A 311 7.64 -4.05 13.67
N ALA A 312 8.82 -3.48 13.94
CA ALA A 312 9.36 -3.38 15.30
C ALA A 312 8.44 -2.52 16.19
N LYS A 313 8.09 -1.30 15.73
CA LYS A 313 7.21 -0.37 16.46
C LYS A 313 5.87 -1.01 16.83
N TYR A 314 5.19 -1.61 15.86
CA TYR A 314 3.84 -2.13 16.11
C TYR A 314 3.82 -3.43 16.92
N ARG A 315 4.90 -4.22 16.94
CA ARG A 315 5.05 -5.31 17.91
C ARG A 315 5.05 -4.81 19.36
N GLU A 316 5.65 -3.66 19.61
CA GLU A 316 5.61 -3.02 20.93
C GLU A 316 4.19 -2.53 21.27
N VAL A 317 3.47 -1.91 20.31
CA VAL A 317 2.09 -1.46 20.49
C VAL A 317 1.16 -2.64 20.80
N VAL A 318 1.24 -3.72 20.02
CA VAL A 318 0.44 -4.95 20.23
C VAL A 318 0.65 -5.50 21.63
N ARG A 319 1.91 -5.58 22.08
CA ARG A 319 2.26 -6.05 23.42
C ARG A 319 1.70 -5.12 24.52
N ALA A 320 1.88 -3.79 24.37
CA ALA A 320 1.45 -2.81 25.36
C ALA A 320 -0.08 -2.70 25.45
N ALA A 321 -0.78 -2.82 24.32
CA ALA A 321 -2.25 -2.80 24.28
C ALA A 321 -2.89 -4.16 24.59
N LYS A 322 -2.07 -5.20 24.88
CA LYS A 322 -2.54 -6.58 25.16
C LYS A 322 -3.47 -7.11 24.05
N ILE A 323 -3.15 -6.81 22.81
CA ILE A 323 -3.92 -7.30 21.66
C ILE A 323 -3.47 -8.75 21.40
N ASP A 324 -4.41 -9.69 21.45
CA ASP A 324 -4.10 -11.09 21.17
C ASP A 324 -3.66 -11.28 19.71
N PRO A 325 -2.56 -12.03 19.49
CA PRO A 325 -2.18 -12.41 18.15
C PRO A 325 -3.31 -13.21 17.47
N VAL A 326 -3.63 -12.84 16.25
CA VAL A 326 -4.62 -13.57 15.44
C VAL A 326 -3.93 -14.76 14.76
N GLN A 327 -4.48 -15.96 14.99
CA GLN A 327 -3.96 -17.23 14.42
C GLN A 327 -4.28 -17.35 12.94
#